data_1d46b339d48111b5abfc0ed8fca9c4af
#
_entry.id   1d46b339d48111b5abfc0ed8fca9c4af
#
_cell.length_a   1.000
_cell.length_b   1.000
_cell.length_c   1.000
_cell.angle_alpha   90.00
_cell.angle_beta   90.00
_cell.angle_gamma   90.00
#
_symmetry.space_group_name_H-M   'P 1'
#
loop_
_entity.id
_entity.type
_entity.pdbx_description
1 polymer ?
#
loop_
_entity_poly.entity_id
_entity_poly.type
_entity_poly.pdbx_seq_one_letter_code
_entity_poly.pdbx_strand_id
1 'polypeptide(L)'
;MASKPWLRTELVFHLTFLAAAALLVGVATVLVASSVAPERAFVLVMLLVALEVAVFVVFGRYLVNRLVLWPLERVVATADAVADGDLGRRAPDAETQDFSTLAERLNRMTDHLLDAQSQLVRSEKLASIGRLAAGIAHEVGNPLGAVGTYVEVLRRRGADPAVVAGVTRELERIDQIVRGLLDYARPQDEALAALDPAEVMRSAYGLLDAQGALKAVRPCLEIASGLPRILGCAHFLEQAIVNLVLNAVDAAPGGIVVLGARAWAYEPRRPAPKRDGDPQQTSFLRRIERRPVRAEFAAGQPGALLYIADSGTGVPEVDRDRIFEPFYTTKEPGRGTGLGLAIVARAVHDMGGVVWVDTAREGGAAFKMFFPEAAG
;
A
#
# COMPACT_ATOMS: atom_id res chain seq x y z
N MET A 1 -2.58 20.01 -21.89
CA MET A 1 -1.91 20.80 -20.85
C MET A 1 -0.67 21.41 -21.47
N ALA A 2 -0.49 22.73 -21.44
CA ALA A 2 0.72 23.37 -21.94
C ALA A 2 1.90 22.96 -21.05
N SER A 3 3.03 22.58 -21.65
CA SER A 3 4.25 22.26 -20.91
C SER A 3 4.76 23.50 -20.19
N LYS A 4 5.10 23.38 -18.91
CA LYS A 4 5.70 24.49 -18.16
C LYS A 4 7.05 24.86 -18.76
N PRO A 5 7.39 26.16 -18.80
CA PRO A 5 8.68 26.59 -19.32
C PRO A 5 9.82 26.20 -18.36
N TRP A 6 11.01 25.96 -18.92
CA TRP A 6 12.22 25.78 -18.13
C TRP A 6 12.68 27.11 -17.54
N LEU A 7 13.20 27.11 -16.32
CA LEU A 7 13.72 28.29 -15.65
C LEU A 7 14.72 29.07 -16.54
N ARG A 8 15.63 28.36 -17.20
CA ARG A 8 16.60 28.92 -18.12
C ARG A 8 15.90 29.68 -19.26
N THR A 9 14.85 29.13 -19.84
CA THR A 9 14.12 29.74 -20.97
C THR A 9 13.42 31.01 -20.53
N GLU A 10 12.75 30.99 -19.39
CA GLU A 10 12.09 32.16 -18.79
C GLU A 10 13.08 33.27 -18.45
N LEU A 11 14.19 32.95 -17.80
CA LEU A 11 15.25 33.89 -17.46
C LEU A 11 15.85 34.53 -18.73
N VAL A 12 16.21 33.73 -19.73
CA VAL A 12 16.77 34.21 -20.99
C VAL A 12 15.75 35.13 -21.70
N PHE A 13 14.49 34.74 -21.77
CA PHE A 13 13.43 35.55 -22.41
C PHE A 13 13.29 36.92 -21.71
N HIS A 14 13.14 36.95 -20.39
CA HIS A 14 12.97 38.19 -19.65
C HIS A 14 14.23 39.08 -19.67
N LEU A 15 15.43 38.48 -19.57
CA LEU A 15 16.69 39.23 -19.66
C LEU A 15 16.92 39.80 -21.07
N THR A 16 16.61 39.06 -22.12
CA THR A 16 16.73 39.59 -23.53
C THR A 16 15.70 40.67 -23.79
N PHE A 17 14.47 40.53 -23.28
CA PHE A 17 13.45 41.57 -23.38
C PHE A 17 13.88 42.83 -22.62
N LEU A 18 14.41 42.70 -21.41
CA LEU A 18 14.89 43.82 -20.61
C LEU A 18 16.07 44.52 -21.29
N ALA A 19 17.03 43.76 -21.84
CA ALA A 19 18.16 44.33 -22.59
C ALA A 19 17.72 45.06 -23.86
N ALA A 20 16.74 44.52 -24.62
CA ALA A 20 16.19 45.19 -25.78
C ALA A 20 15.45 46.48 -25.41
N ALA A 21 14.67 46.48 -24.34
CA ALA A 21 13.97 47.65 -23.81
C ALA A 21 14.99 48.74 -23.37
N ALA A 22 16.06 48.35 -22.65
CA ALA A 22 17.13 49.25 -22.24
C ALA A 22 17.82 49.90 -23.45
N LEU A 23 18.14 49.10 -24.48
CA LEU A 23 18.75 49.60 -25.70
C LEU A 23 17.84 50.63 -26.40
N LEU A 24 16.53 50.37 -26.48
CA LEU A 24 15.54 51.24 -27.11
C LEU A 24 15.41 52.57 -26.36
N VAL A 25 15.37 52.52 -25.03
CA VAL A 25 15.37 53.70 -24.16
C VAL A 25 16.67 54.48 -24.30
N GLY A 26 17.83 53.81 -24.34
CA GLY A 26 19.13 54.44 -24.56
C GLY A 26 19.19 55.20 -25.92
N VAL A 27 18.71 54.58 -26.99
CA VAL A 27 18.61 55.24 -28.31
C VAL A 27 17.68 56.46 -28.27
N ALA A 28 16.51 56.32 -27.62
CA ALA A 28 15.56 57.44 -27.48
C ALA A 28 16.18 58.59 -26.65
N THR A 29 16.95 58.25 -25.58
CA THR A 29 17.66 59.22 -24.77
C THR A 29 18.66 60.04 -25.60
N VAL A 30 19.46 59.41 -26.46
CA VAL A 30 20.41 60.08 -27.36
C VAL A 30 19.65 60.97 -28.36
N LEU A 31 18.55 60.52 -28.94
CA LEU A 31 17.74 61.32 -29.85
C LEU A 31 17.14 62.57 -29.19
N VAL A 32 16.61 62.42 -27.97
CA VAL A 32 16.06 63.54 -27.18
C VAL A 32 17.21 64.54 -26.81
N ALA A 33 18.36 64.02 -26.37
CA ALA A 33 19.51 64.85 -26.01
C ALA A 33 20.02 65.69 -27.20
N SER A 34 19.96 65.16 -28.44
CA SER A 34 20.38 65.88 -29.66
C SER A 34 19.43 67.00 -30.00
N SER A 35 18.21 67.07 -29.52
CA SER A 35 17.20 68.11 -29.78
C SER A 35 17.17 69.24 -28.75
N VAL A 36 18.00 69.16 -27.68
CA VAL A 36 18.02 70.09 -26.54
C VAL A 36 19.36 70.86 -26.49
N ALA A 37 19.34 72.09 -25.94
CA ALA A 37 20.56 72.88 -25.76
C ALA A 37 21.63 72.12 -24.93
N PRO A 38 22.91 72.22 -25.32
CA PRO A 38 24.00 71.37 -24.76
C PRO A 38 24.10 71.38 -23.21
N GLU A 39 23.89 72.56 -22.58
CA GLU A 39 23.92 72.70 -21.14
C GLU A 39 22.85 71.91 -20.40
N ARG A 40 21.69 71.75 -20.99
CA ARG A 40 20.58 71.00 -20.38
C ARG A 40 20.56 69.52 -20.81
N ALA A 41 21.16 69.24 -22.00
CA ALA A 41 21.25 67.88 -22.53
C ALA A 41 22.03 66.96 -21.59
N PHE A 42 23.13 67.41 -21.00
CA PHE A 42 23.97 66.64 -20.07
C PHE A 42 23.18 66.20 -18.82
N VAL A 43 22.46 67.11 -18.14
CA VAL A 43 21.66 66.81 -16.94
C VAL A 43 20.50 65.85 -17.28
N LEU A 44 19.86 66.08 -18.43
CA LEU A 44 18.74 65.23 -18.89
C LEU A 44 19.21 63.79 -19.15
N VAL A 45 20.36 63.62 -19.84
CA VAL A 45 20.94 62.27 -20.10
C VAL A 45 21.31 61.58 -18.81
N MET A 46 21.96 62.28 -17.86
CA MET A 46 22.31 61.68 -16.57
C MET A 46 21.09 61.23 -15.77
N LEU A 47 19.99 62.02 -15.79
CA LEU A 47 18.75 61.62 -15.12
C LEU A 47 18.07 60.42 -15.79
N LEU A 48 18.04 60.40 -17.14
CA LEU A 48 17.44 59.27 -17.88
C LEU A 48 18.24 57.98 -17.69
N VAL A 49 19.58 58.05 -17.76
CA VAL A 49 20.45 56.88 -17.48
C VAL A 49 20.30 56.40 -16.04
N ALA A 50 20.23 57.31 -15.06
CA ALA A 50 20.00 56.94 -13.66
C ALA A 50 18.63 56.25 -13.50
N LEU A 51 17.59 56.73 -14.15
CA LEU A 51 16.25 56.13 -14.14
C LEU A 51 16.28 54.74 -14.77
N GLU A 52 16.95 54.59 -15.93
CA GLU A 52 17.09 53.34 -16.64
C GLU A 52 17.80 52.26 -15.80
N VAL A 53 18.93 52.62 -15.16
CA VAL A 53 19.65 51.76 -14.22
C VAL A 53 18.77 51.37 -13.01
N ALA A 54 18.04 52.34 -12.46
CA ALA A 54 17.11 52.07 -11.36
C ALA A 54 16.02 51.04 -11.75
N VAL A 55 15.38 51.24 -12.91
CA VAL A 55 14.38 50.30 -13.45
C VAL A 55 15.00 48.92 -13.69
N PHE A 56 16.19 48.84 -14.27
CA PHE A 56 16.88 47.60 -14.53
C PHE A 56 17.17 46.84 -13.21
N VAL A 57 17.67 47.51 -12.20
CA VAL A 57 17.97 46.91 -10.88
C VAL A 57 16.69 46.43 -10.19
N VAL A 58 15.65 47.27 -10.17
CA VAL A 58 14.37 46.90 -9.51
C VAL A 58 13.71 45.73 -10.19
N PHE A 59 13.63 45.74 -11.53
CA PHE A 59 13.04 44.66 -12.30
C PHE A 59 13.87 43.38 -12.23
N GLY A 60 15.21 43.46 -12.28
CA GLY A 60 16.10 42.32 -12.14
C GLY A 60 15.94 41.65 -10.77
N ARG A 61 15.87 42.45 -9.69
CA ARG A 61 15.60 41.92 -8.33
C ARG A 61 14.22 41.26 -8.25
N TYR A 62 13.19 41.89 -8.82
CA TYR A 62 11.86 41.33 -8.87
C TYR A 62 11.84 39.95 -9.59
N LEU A 63 12.51 39.86 -10.72
CA LEU A 63 12.60 38.66 -11.53
C LEU A 63 13.30 37.53 -10.77
N VAL A 64 14.45 37.81 -10.17
CA VAL A 64 15.21 36.83 -9.37
C VAL A 64 14.40 36.37 -8.16
N ASN A 65 13.77 37.29 -7.43
CA ASN A 65 12.93 36.94 -6.29
C ASN A 65 11.77 36.03 -6.71
N ARG A 66 11.07 36.35 -7.81
CA ARG A 66 9.87 35.64 -8.27
C ARG A 66 10.19 34.25 -8.84
N LEU A 67 11.23 34.18 -9.72
CA LEU A 67 11.50 32.94 -10.46
C LEU A 67 12.45 31.98 -9.73
N VAL A 68 13.25 32.49 -8.78
CA VAL A 68 14.27 31.68 -8.11
C VAL A 68 14.09 31.62 -6.59
N LEU A 69 14.15 32.80 -5.92
CA LEU A 69 14.22 32.81 -4.45
C LEU A 69 12.92 32.32 -3.81
N TRP A 70 11.78 32.83 -4.25
CA TRP A 70 10.50 32.46 -3.67
C TRP A 70 10.12 30.97 -3.86
N PRO A 71 10.25 30.33 -5.05
CA PRO A 71 10.07 28.91 -5.19
C PRO A 71 11.05 28.08 -4.37
N LEU A 72 12.34 28.53 -4.28
CA LEU A 72 13.35 27.85 -3.49
C LEU A 72 12.99 27.86 -1.99
N GLU A 73 12.63 29.04 -1.46
CA GLU A 73 12.21 29.17 -0.05
C GLU A 73 11.05 28.24 0.31
N ARG A 74 10.09 28.09 -0.60
CA ARG A 74 8.95 27.17 -0.37
C ARG A 74 9.35 25.70 -0.32
N VAL A 75 10.30 25.29 -1.18
CA VAL A 75 10.82 23.92 -1.17
C VAL A 75 11.64 23.68 0.10
N VAL A 76 12.53 24.64 0.48
CA VAL A 76 13.31 24.55 1.70
C VAL A 76 12.42 24.50 2.94
N ALA A 77 11.43 25.38 3.05
CA ALA A 77 10.48 25.37 4.18
C ALA A 77 9.68 24.04 4.28
N THR A 78 9.42 23.41 3.14
CA THR A 78 8.78 22.08 3.15
C THR A 78 9.78 21.01 3.60
N ALA A 79 11.03 21.07 3.13
CA ALA A 79 12.07 20.12 3.54
C ALA A 79 12.36 20.22 5.05
N ASP A 80 12.43 21.46 5.60
CA ASP A 80 12.60 21.71 7.03
C ASP A 80 11.42 21.13 7.84
N ALA A 81 10.18 21.38 7.41
CA ALA A 81 9.00 20.83 8.06
C ALA A 81 9.01 19.28 8.05
N VAL A 82 9.43 18.66 6.94
CA VAL A 82 9.60 17.20 6.84
C VAL A 82 10.69 16.70 7.78
N ALA A 83 11.82 17.41 7.89
CA ALA A 83 12.90 17.08 8.81
C ALA A 83 12.47 17.19 10.29
N ASP A 84 11.60 18.14 10.61
CA ASP A 84 10.98 18.32 11.93
C ASP A 84 9.86 17.31 12.23
N GLY A 85 9.59 16.39 11.29
CA GLY A 85 8.60 15.31 11.47
C GLY A 85 7.22 15.58 10.90
N ASP A 86 6.94 16.74 10.28
CA ASP A 86 5.69 17.01 9.57
C ASP A 86 5.68 16.34 8.19
N LEU A 87 5.62 15.02 8.18
CA LEU A 87 5.56 14.20 6.96
C LEU A 87 4.22 14.37 6.18
N GLY A 88 3.27 15.13 6.69
CA GLY A 88 2.02 15.45 5.99
C GLY A 88 2.17 16.60 5.00
N ARG A 89 3.18 17.44 5.17
CA ARG A 89 3.43 18.61 4.35
C ARG A 89 3.92 18.24 2.96
N ARG A 90 3.49 19.01 1.96
CA ARG A 90 3.87 18.79 0.56
C ARG A 90 4.42 20.08 -0.03
N ALA A 91 5.49 19.96 -0.82
CA ALA A 91 6.00 21.04 -1.62
C ALA A 91 4.96 21.40 -2.70
N PRO A 92 4.58 22.67 -2.79
CA PRO A 92 3.59 23.12 -3.77
C PRO A 92 4.18 23.10 -5.18
N ASP A 93 3.31 22.97 -6.16
CA ASP A 93 3.69 23.06 -7.56
C ASP A 93 4.25 24.45 -7.91
N ALA A 94 5.22 24.51 -8.81
CA ALA A 94 5.91 25.73 -9.23
C ALA A 94 5.58 26.13 -10.68
N GLU A 95 5.84 27.41 -11.02
CA GLU A 95 5.60 27.95 -12.36
C GLU A 95 6.58 27.38 -13.40
N THR A 96 7.82 27.06 -13.00
CA THR A 96 8.86 26.51 -13.88
C THR A 96 9.00 25.00 -13.75
N GLN A 97 9.41 24.34 -14.83
CA GLN A 97 9.57 22.88 -14.89
C GLN A 97 10.61 22.38 -13.88
N ASP A 98 11.71 23.13 -13.68
CA ASP A 98 12.79 22.74 -12.78
C ASP A 98 12.32 22.64 -11.34
N PHE A 99 11.62 23.66 -10.83
CA PHE A 99 11.10 23.67 -9.46
C PHE A 99 9.89 22.74 -9.28
N SER A 100 9.07 22.55 -10.33
CA SER A 100 7.99 21.54 -10.31
C SER A 100 8.58 20.12 -10.16
N THR A 101 9.62 19.79 -10.93
CA THR A 101 10.32 18.50 -10.81
C THR A 101 10.96 18.31 -9.43
N LEU A 102 11.56 19.38 -8.87
CA LEU A 102 12.14 19.34 -7.55
C LEU A 102 11.08 19.10 -6.47
N ALA A 103 9.94 19.79 -6.54
CA ALA A 103 8.81 19.60 -5.64
C ALA A 103 8.24 18.17 -5.71
N GLU A 104 8.08 17.61 -6.91
CA GLU A 104 7.63 16.23 -7.11
C GLU A 104 8.61 15.21 -6.50
N ARG A 105 9.91 15.41 -6.69
CA ARG A 105 10.95 14.53 -6.11
C ARG A 105 10.96 14.60 -4.59
N LEU A 106 10.83 15.80 -4.00
CA LEU A 106 10.72 15.98 -2.54
C LEU A 106 9.46 15.29 -2.00
N ASN A 107 8.31 15.49 -2.66
CA ASN A 107 7.05 14.86 -2.27
C ASN A 107 7.14 13.33 -2.33
N ARG A 108 7.78 12.78 -3.37
CA ARG A 108 8.02 11.33 -3.50
C ARG A 108 8.94 10.81 -2.40
N MET A 109 10.02 11.55 -2.07
CA MET A 109 10.89 11.19 -0.94
C MET A 109 10.11 11.17 0.38
N THR A 110 9.24 12.15 0.61
CA THR A 110 8.39 12.18 1.81
C THR A 110 7.41 11.00 1.86
N ASP A 111 6.84 10.60 0.71
CA ASP A 111 6.00 9.40 0.62
C ASP A 111 6.78 8.13 0.98
N HIS A 112 8.01 7.96 0.48
CA HIS A 112 8.87 6.84 0.85
C HIS A 112 9.24 6.82 2.34
N LEU A 113 9.48 7.98 2.95
CA LEU A 113 9.74 8.07 4.40
C LEU A 113 8.52 7.65 5.22
N LEU A 114 7.32 8.08 4.84
CA LEU A 114 6.07 7.66 5.47
C LEU A 114 5.86 6.14 5.35
N ASP A 115 6.12 5.58 4.18
CA ASP A 115 5.97 4.14 3.96
C ASP A 115 6.99 3.35 4.79
N ALA A 116 8.26 3.78 4.83
CA ALA A 116 9.29 3.16 5.65
C ALA A 116 8.97 3.23 7.16
N GLN A 117 8.50 4.39 7.64
CA GLN A 117 8.08 4.55 9.03
C GLN A 117 6.90 3.63 9.38
N SER A 118 5.92 3.51 8.49
CA SER A 118 4.77 2.61 8.70
C SER A 118 5.19 1.15 8.74
N GLN A 119 6.16 0.74 7.91
CA GLN A 119 6.74 -0.60 7.93
C GLN A 119 7.50 -0.88 9.23
N LEU A 120 8.29 0.09 9.73
CA LEU A 120 9.01 -0.05 10.99
C LEU A 120 8.04 -0.23 12.17
N VAL A 121 7.02 0.63 12.29
CA VAL A 121 6.00 0.51 13.36
C VAL A 121 5.28 -0.83 13.28
N ARG A 122 4.93 -1.28 12.07
CA ARG A 122 4.31 -2.59 11.86
C ARG A 122 5.24 -3.73 12.25
N SER A 123 6.51 -3.67 11.84
CA SER A 123 7.53 -4.66 12.17
C SER A 123 7.79 -4.73 13.67
N GLU A 124 7.90 -3.59 14.35
CA GLU A 124 8.07 -3.53 15.81
C GLU A 124 6.86 -4.10 16.54
N LYS A 125 5.64 -3.76 16.12
CA LYS A 125 4.39 -4.32 16.66
C LYS A 125 4.33 -5.85 16.46
N LEU A 126 4.71 -6.32 15.28
CA LEU A 126 4.78 -7.76 14.97
C LEU A 126 5.85 -8.47 15.80
N ALA A 127 7.05 -7.89 15.91
CA ALA A 127 8.12 -8.45 16.73
C ALA A 127 7.74 -8.51 18.23
N SER A 128 7.01 -7.49 18.72
CA SER A 128 6.47 -7.48 20.08
C SER A 128 5.41 -8.57 20.28
N ILE A 129 4.45 -8.67 19.34
CA ILE A 129 3.43 -9.73 19.35
C ILE A 129 4.11 -11.10 19.23
N GLY A 130 5.15 -11.25 18.41
CA GLY A 130 5.89 -12.49 18.22
C GLY A 130 6.57 -12.99 19.48
N ARG A 131 7.25 -12.09 20.19
CA ARG A 131 7.86 -12.43 21.48
C ARG A 131 6.83 -12.81 22.55
N LEU A 132 5.73 -12.05 22.62
CA LEU A 132 4.62 -12.36 23.53
C LEU A 132 3.91 -13.64 23.13
N ALA A 133 3.65 -13.87 21.84
CA ALA A 133 2.97 -15.06 21.35
C ALA A 133 3.77 -16.34 21.62
N ALA A 134 5.09 -16.32 21.45
CA ALA A 134 5.94 -17.47 21.77
C ALA A 134 5.90 -17.82 23.27
N GLY A 135 5.96 -16.81 24.15
CA GLY A 135 5.82 -16.98 25.59
C GLY A 135 4.41 -17.48 26.00
N ILE A 136 3.38 -16.80 25.50
CA ILE A 136 1.98 -17.15 25.76
C ILE A 136 1.64 -18.55 25.25
N ALA A 137 2.11 -18.93 24.07
CA ALA A 137 1.83 -20.26 23.53
C ALA A 137 2.43 -21.38 24.38
N HIS A 138 3.63 -21.17 24.90
CA HIS A 138 4.24 -22.13 25.79
C HIS A 138 3.55 -22.18 27.16
N GLU A 139 3.23 -21.01 27.73
CA GLU A 139 2.55 -20.88 29.03
C GLU A 139 1.06 -21.27 29.00
N VAL A 140 0.37 -21.07 27.87
CA VAL A 140 -1.04 -21.45 27.68
C VAL A 140 -1.16 -22.87 27.17
N GLY A 141 -0.25 -23.37 26.35
CA GLY A 141 -0.26 -24.75 25.85
C GLY A 141 -0.11 -25.78 26.96
N ASN A 142 0.70 -25.49 27.99
CA ASN A 142 0.89 -26.38 29.13
C ASN A 142 -0.41 -26.64 29.94
N PRO A 143 -1.14 -25.60 30.44
CA PRO A 143 -2.40 -25.83 31.16
C PRO A 143 -3.50 -26.40 30.26
N LEU A 144 -3.53 -26.04 28.92
CA LEU A 144 -4.46 -26.64 27.98
C LEU A 144 -4.25 -28.16 27.86
N GLY A 145 -3.01 -28.62 27.78
CA GLY A 145 -2.68 -30.03 27.77
C GLY A 145 -3.11 -30.76 29.09
N ALA A 146 -2.94 -30.08 30.22
CA ALA A 146 -3.40 -30.62 31.52
C ALA A 146 -4.93 -30.72 31.59
N VAL A 147 -5.66 -29.67 31.14
CA VAL A 147 -7.13 -29.69 31.07
C VAL A 147 -7.62 -30.77 30.11
N GLY A 148 -6.96 -30.95 28.93
CA GLY A 148 -7.26 -32.06 28.03
C GLY A 148 -7.12 -33.43 28.67
N THR A 149 -6.08 -33.62 29.51
CA THR A 149 -5.91 -34.85 30.27
C THR A 149 -7.03 -35.05 31.30
N TYR A 150 -7.47 -34.01 32.00
CA TYR A 150 -8.60 -34.10 32.93
C TYR A 150 -9.92 -34.41 32.20
N VAL A 151 -10.15 -33.86 31.04
CA VAL A 151 -11.33 -34.18 30.21
C VAL A 151 -11.33 -35.64 29.79
N GLU A 152 -10.18 -36.21 29.43
CA GLU A 152 -10.06 -37.62 29.10
C GLU A 152 -10.32 -38.53 30.32
N VAL A 153 -9.85 -38.12 31.52
CA VAL A 153 -10.17 -38.84 32.77
C VAL A 153 -11.66 -38.79 33.08
N LEU A 154 -12.31 -37.65 32.91
CA LEU A 154 -13.75 -37.49 33.09
C LEU A 154 -14.53 -38.38 32.11
N ARG A 155 -14.13 -38.41 30.84
CA ARG A 155 -14.71 -39.30 29.82
C ARG A 155 -14.65 -40.76 30.23
N ARG A 156 -13.49 -41.24 30.74
CA ARG A 156 -13.29 -42.61 31.23
C ARG A 156 -14.09 -42.94 32.48
N ARG A 157 -14.42 -41.92 33.29
CA ARG A 157 -15.24 -42.06 34.50
C ARG A 157 -16.76 -41.97 34.24
N GLY A 158 -17.17 -41.91 32.98
CA GLY A 158 -18.58 -41.88 32.60
C GLY A 158 -19.25 -40.52 32.75
N ALA A 159 -18.50 -39.43 32.70
CA ALA A 159 -19.07 -38.09 32.65
C ALA A 159 -19.96 -37.93 31.40
N ASP A 160 -20.94 -37.03 31.48
CA ASP A 160 -21.86 -36.74 30.40
C ASP A 160 -21.11 -36.46 29.05
N PRO A 161 -21.33 -37.26 28.01
CA PRO A 161 -20.65 -37.11 26.73
C PRO A 161 -20.83 -35.74 26.11
N ALA A 162 -21.95 -35.08 26.36
CA ALA A 162 -22.22 -33.72 25.81
C ALA A 162 -21.31 -32.67 26.48
N VAL A 163 -21.11 -32.78 27.79
CA VAL A 163 -20.23 -31.91 28.57
C VAL A 163 -18.76 -32.13 28.14
N VAL A 164 -18.33 -33.40 28.05
CA VAL A 164 -16.98 -33.76 27.58
C VAL A 164 -16.70 -33.20 26.20
N ALA A 165 -17.63 -33.38 25.23
CA ALA A 165 -17.50 -32.87 23.91
C ALA A 165 -17.51 -31.33 23.87
N GLY A 166 -18.27 -30.67 24.74
CA GLY A 166 -18.27 -29.20 24.88
C GLY A 166 -16.91 -28.65 25.31
N VAL A 167 -16.35 -29.23 26.39
CA VAL A 167 -15.03 -28.79 26.89
C VAL A 167 -13.92 -29.09 25.87
N THR A 168 -13.96 -30.27 25.23
CA THR A 168 -12.98 -30.61 24.18
C THR A 168 -12.98 -29.59 23.03
N ARG A 169 -14.15 -29.18 22.55
CA ARG A 169 -14.25 -28.15 21.50
C ARG A 169 -13.66 -26.82 21.91
N GLU A 170 -13.88 -26.37 23.14
CA GLU A 170 -13.29 -25.12 23.62
C GLU A 170 -11.77 -25.22 23.78
N LEU A 171 -11.24 -26.36 24.18
CA LEU A 171 -9.79 -26.61 24.24
C LEU A 171 -9.16 -26.55 22.85
N GLU A 172 -9.73 -27.25 21.87
CA GLU A 172 -9.30 -27.23 20.48
C GLU A 172 -9.34 -25.82 19.90
N ARG A 173 -10.36 -25.06 20.26
CA ARG A 173 -10.50 -23.66 19.84
C ARG A 173 -9.39 -22.77 20.41
N ILE A 174 -9.07 -22.88 21.71
CA ILE A 174 -7.99 -22.11 22.32
C ILE A 174 -6.64 -22.49 21.69
N ASP A 175 -6.40 -23.77 21.43
CA ASP A 175 -5.19 -24.24 20.76
C ASP A 175 -5.06 -23.64 19.36
N GLN A 176 -6.15 -23.58 18.60
CA GLN A 176 -6.18 -22.94 17.28
C GLN A 176 -5.87 -21.43 17.35
N ILE A 177 -6.40 -20.71 18.35
CA ILE A 177 -6.10 -19.27 18.54
C ILE A 177 -4.61 -19.07 18.84
N VAL A 178 -4.06 -19.88 19.74
CA VAL A 178 -2.65 -19.80 20.14
C VAL A 178 -1.73 -20.13 18.98
N ARG A 179 -2.01 -21.19 18.23
CA ARG A 179 -1.24 -21.54 17.01
C ARG A 179 -1.36 -20.46 15.94
N GLY A 180 -2.56 -19.95 15.67
CA GLY A 180 -2.75 -18.86 14.71
C GLY A 180 -1.99 -17.59 15.08
N LEU A 181 -1.88 -17.29 16.39
CA LEU A 181 -1.09 -16.15 16.88
C LEU A 181 0.42 -16.39 16.70
N LEU A 182 0.89 -17.63 16.93
CA LEU A 182 2.29 -18.02 16.67
C LEU A 182 2.64 -17.92 15.19
N ASP A 183 1.79 -18.47 14.32
CA ASP A 183 2.00 -18.46 12.87
C ASP A 183 1.99 -17.01 12.33
N TYR A 184 1.10 -16.18 12.88
CA TYR A 184 1.07 -14.75 12.54
C TYR A 184 2.33 -14.00 13.01
N ALA A 185 2.93 -14.40 14.13
CA ALA A 185 4.07 -13.75 14.76
C ALA A 185 5.43 -14.25 14.25
N ARG A 186 5.46 -15.44 13.64
CA ARG A 186 6.70 -16.11 13.21
C ARG A 186 7.42 -15.29 12.15
N PRO A 187 8.73 -15.01 12.28
CA PRO A 187 9.53 -14.43 11.21
C PRO A 187 9.49 -15.35 9.98
N GLN A 188 9.31 -14.78 8.82
CA GLN A 188 9.35 -15.51 7.55
C GLN A 188 10.78 -15.42 6.99
N ASP A 189 11.72 -16.14 7.61
CA ASP A 189 13.13 -16.15 7.22
C ASP A 189 13.43 -17.14 6.07
N GLU A 190 12.41 -17.75 5.45
CA GLU A 190 12.61 -18.65 4.34
C GLU A 190 12.94 -17.90 3.05
N ALA A 191 14.01 -18.35 2.36
CA ALA A 191 14.44 -17.74 1.11
C ALA A 191 13.36 -17.90 0.03
N LEU A 192 13.02 -16.81 -0.63
CA LEU A 192 12.10 -16.83 -1.76
C LEU A 192 12.78 -17.53 -2.95
N ALA A 193 12.07 -18.46 -3.59
CA ALA A 193 12.52 -19.19 -4.77
C ALA A 193 11.49 -19.09 -5.92
N ALA A 194 11.93 -19.29 -7.16
CA ALA A 194 11.02 -19.38 -8.29
C ALA A 194 10.23 -20.70 -8.19
N LEU A 195 8.92 -20.63 -8.01
CA LEU A 195 8.01 -21.77 -7.84
C LEU A 195 6.93 -21.81 -8.94
N ASP A 196 6.37 -22.99 -9.20
CA ASP A 196 5.17 -23.15 -10.02
C ASP A 196 3.91 -23.05 -9.14
N PRO A 197 3.10 -22.00 -9.30
CA PRO A 197 1.91 -21.85 -8.49
C PRO A 197 0.86 -22.96 -8.74
N ALA A 198 0.89 -23.62 -9.91
CA ALA A 198 0.01 -24.73 -10.20
C ALA A 198 0.31 -25.97 -9.35
N GLU A 199 1.59 -26.26 -9.10
CA GLU A 199 2.00 -27.37 -8.24
C GLU A 199 1.54 -27.13 -6.80
N VAL A 200 1.75 -25.93 -6.27
CA VAL A 200 1.33 -25.57 -4.91
C VAL A 200 -0.20 -25.63 -4.76
N MET A 201 -0.94 -25.18 -5.78
CA MET A 201 -2.41 -25.25 -5.77
C MET A 201 -2.92 -26.70 -5.74
N ARG A 202 -2.28 -27.59 -6.54
CA ARG A 202 -2.63 -29.03 -6.54
C ARG A 202 -2.27 -29.70 -5.22
N SER A 203 -1.11 -29.35 -4.62
CA SER A 203 -0.70 -29.85 -3.30
C SER A 203 -1.71 -29.47 -2.22
N ALA A 204 -2.07 -28.20 -2.15
CA ALA A 204 -3.06 -27.71 -1.19
C ALA A 204 -4.45 -28.38 -1.39
N TYR A 205 -4.88 -28.58 -2.63
CA TYR A 205 -6.13 -29.29 -2.93
C TYR A 205 -6.06 -30.74 -2.44
N GLY A 206 -4.97 -31.47 -2.77
CA GLY A 206 -4.77 -32.84 -2.34
C GLY A 206 -4.73 -33.01 -0.83
N LEU A 207 -4.06 -32.09 -0.11
CA LEU A 207 -4.03 -32.06 1.35
C LEU A 207 -5.43 -31.91 1.95
N LEU A 208 -6.23 -30.93 1.46
CA LEU A 208 -7.57 -30.67 1.96
C LEU A 208 -8.56 -31.81 1.64
N ASP A 209 -8.40 -32.43 0.48
CA ASP A 209 -9.22 -33.60 0.10
C ASP A 209 -8.91 -34.81 0.98
N ALA A 210 -7.60 -35.13 1.19
CA ALA A 210 -7.16 -36.20 2.08
C ALA A 210 -7.62 -36.02 3.52
N GLN A 211 -7.67 -34.77 4.03
CA GLN A 211 -8.20 -34.44 5.35
C GLN A 211 -9.74 -34.47 5.41
N GLY A 212 -10.40 -34.61 4.26
CA GLY A 212 -11.86 -34.61 4.17
C GLY A 212 -12.51 -33.24 4.34
N ALA A 213 -11.74 -32.15 4.35
CA ALA A 213 -12.25 -30.79 4.51
C ALA A 213 -13.19 -30.38 3.36
N LEU A 214 -12.98 -30.94 2.16
CA LEU A 214 -13.78 -30.64 0.96
C LEU A 214 -15.09 -31.44 0.87
N LYS A 215 -15.35 -32.42 1.77
CA LYS A 215 -16.57 -33.25 1.76
C LYS A 215 -17.88 -32.48 1.97
N ALA A 216 -17.77 -31.31 2.62
CA ALA A 216 -18.94 -30.47 2.92
C ALA A 216 -19.35 -29.54 1.75
N VAL A 217 -18.60 -29.54 0.66
CA VAL A 217 -18.81 -28.67 -0.51
C VAL A 217 -18.64 -29.43 -1.82
N ARG A 218 -18.91 -28.78 -2.94
CA ARG A 218 -18.58 -29.27 -4.29
C ARG A 218 -17.32 -28.55 -4.77
N PRO A 219 -16.12 -29.16 -4.62
CA PRO A 219 -14.87 -28.53 -5.01
C PRO A 219 -14.70 -28.56 -6.53
N CYS A 220 -14.15 -27.50 -7.09
CA CYS A 220 -13.77 -27.38 -8.49
C CYS A 220 -12.34 -26.86 -8.59
N LEU A 221 -11.49 -27.50 -9.39
CA LEU A 221 -10.10 -27.10 -9.60
C LEU A 221 -9.89 -26.62 -11.03
N GLU A 222 -9.62 -25.33 -11.22
CA GLU A 222 -9.49 -24.65 -12.52
C GLU A 222 -8.08 -24.08 -12.69
N ILE A 223 -7.13 -24.90 -13.15
CA ILE A 223 -5.75 -24.48 -13.38
C ILE A 223 -5.50 -24.36 -14.88
N ALA A 224 -5.25 -23.15 -15.36
CA ALA A 224 -4.85 -22.91 -16.74
C ALA A 224 -3.44 -23.49 -17.02
N SER A 225 -3.21 -23.90 -18.25
CA SER A 225 -1.87 -24.28 -18.72
C SER A 225 -0.98 -23.07 -18.94
N GLY A 226 0.34 -23.22 -18.72
CA GLY A 226 1.31 -22.16 -19.04
C GLY A 226 1.31 -21.01 -18.02
N LEU A 227 1.11 -21.29 -16.74
CA LEU A 227 1.25 -20.29 -15.69
C LEU A 227 2.69 -19.81 -15.59
N PRO A 228 2.94 -18.50 -15.43
CA PRO A 228 4.28 -18.00 -15.15
C PRO A 228 4.75 -18.47 -13.77
N ARG A 229 6.06 -18.71 -13.64
CA ARG A 229 6.67 -18.94 -12.32
C ARG A 229 6.63 -17.64 -11.52
N ILE A 230 6.44 -17.77 -10.22
CA ILE A 230 6.39 -16.64 -9.29
C ILE A 230 7.54 -16.76 -8.27
N LEU A 231 7.99 -15.63 -7.74
CA LEU A 231 8.95 -15.62 -6.64
C LEU A 231 8.18 -15.82 -5.33
N GLY A 232 8.49 -16.88 -4.57
CA GLY A 232 7.74 -17.15 -3.34
C GLY A 232 8.31 -18.30 -2.53
N CYS A 233 7.65 -18.61 -1.41
CA CYS A 233 7.85 -19.80 -0.59
C CYS A 233 6.63 -20.71 -0.71
N ALA A 234 6.85 -21.97 -1.13
CA ALA A 234 5.77 -22.92 -1.36
C ALA A 234 4.92 -23.17 -0.11
N HIS A 235 5.55 -23.26 1.06
CA HIS A 235 4.86 -23.46 2.32
C HIS A 235 3.90 -22.29 2.68
N PHE A 236 4.33 -21.04 2.54
CA PHE A 236 3.49 -19.88 2.82
C PHE A 236 2.35 -19.71 1.82
N LEU A 237 2.61 -20.01 0.54
CA LEU A 237 1.56 -20.01 -0.47
C LEU A 237 0.52 -21.11 -0.21
N GLU A 238 0.96 -22.32 0.13
CA GLU A 238 0.08 -23.45 0.49
C GLU A 238 -0.78 -23.10 1.70
N GLN A 239 -0.17 -22.54 2.76
CA GLN A 239 -0.89 -22.08 3.95
C GLN A 239 -1.93 -21.01 3.62
N ALA A 240 -1.60 -20.04 2.75
CA ALA A 240 -2.54 -19.03 2.31
C ALA A 240 -3.73 -19.64 1.56
N ILE A 241 -3.49 -20.59 0.65
CA ILE A 241 -4.54 -21.31 -0.09
C ILE A 241 -5.42 -22.10 0.89
N VAL A 242 -4.83 -22.87 1.80
CA VAL A 242 -5.57 -23.65 2.80
C VAL A 242 -6.47 -22.74 3.65
N ASN A 243 -5.97 -21.63 4.16
CA ASN A 243 -6.76 -20.66 4.92
C ASN A 243 -7.94 -20.10 4.14
N LEU A 244 -7.73 -19.76 2.86
CA LEU A 244 -8.82 -19.26 1.99
C LEU A 244 -9.85 -20.33 1.69
N VAL A 245 -9.43 -21.58 1.41
CA VAL A 245 -10.35 -22.68 1.13
C VAL A 245 -11.17 -23.05 2.37
N LEU A 246 -10.57 -23.12 3.56
CA LEU A 246 -11.32 -23.38 4.80
C LEU A 246 -12.35 -22.28 5.07
N ASN A 247 -12.01 -21.00 4.80
CA ASN A 247 -12.98 -19.93 4.91
C ASN A 247 -14.13 -20.06 3.87
N ALA A 248 -13.84 -20.50 2.65
CA ALA A 248 -14.84 -20.73 1.62
C ALA A 248 -15.77 -21.92 1.95
N VAL A 249 -15.22 -23.00 2.51
CA VAL A 249 -16.00 -24.17 2.98
C VAL A 249 -16.94 -23.76 4.12
N ASP A 250 -16.47 -22.95 5.06
CA ASP A 250 -17.31 -22.43 6.14
C ASP A 250 -18.43 -21.51 5.65
N ALA A 251 -18.16 -20.72 4.59
CA ALA A 251 -19.12 -19.75 4.04
C ALA A 251 -20.19 -20.39 3.14
N ALA A 252 -19.90 -21.53 2.53
CA ALA A 252 -20.75 -22.18 1.52
C ALA A 252 -21.01 -23.68 1.80
N PRO A 253 -21.62 -24.07 2.95
CA PRO A 253 -21.89 -25.46 3.24
C PRO A 253 -22.87 -26.06 2.20
N GLY A 254 -22.46 -27.18 1.58
CA GLY A 254 -23.19 -27.80 0.44
C GLY A 254 -23.07 -27.05 -0.90
N GLY A 255 -22.40 -25.90 -0.90
CA GLY A 255 -22.20 -25.04 -2.06
C GLY A 255 -21.03 -25.44 -2.95
N ILE A 256 -20.61 -24.51 -3.78
CA ILE A 256 -19.48 -24.68 -4.71
C ILE A 256 -18.28 -23.90 -4.17
N VAL A 257 -17.09 -24.53 -4.21
CA VAL A 257 -15.82 -23.87 -3.93
C VAL A 257 -14.87 -24.10 -5.10
N VAL A 258 -14.45 -23.03 -5.75
CA VAL A 258 -13.55 -23.05 -6.91
C VAL A 258 -12.16 -22.63 -6.48
N LEU A 259 -11.16 -23.47 -6.76
CA LEU A 259 -9.75 -23.14 -6.67
C LEU A 259 -9.22 -22.93 -8.08
N GLY A 260 -8.77 -21.73 -8.39
CA GLY A 260 -8.34 -21.42 -9.76
C GLY A 260 -7.01 -20.69 -9.83
N ALA A 261 -6.28 -20.94 -10.96
CA ALA A 261 -5.05 -20.22 -11.27
C ALA A 261 -4.96 -19.96 -12.77
N ARG A 262 -4.58 -18.74 -13.16
CA ARG A 262 -4.40 -18.34 -14.56
C ARG A 262 -3.30 -17.31 -14.73
N ALA A 263 -2.67 -17.26 -15.89
CA ALA A 263 -1.85 -16.12 -16.28
C ALA A 263 -2.71 -14.86 -16.39
N TRP A 264 -2.21 -13.75 -15.89
CA TRP A 264 -2.96 -12.50 -15.88
C TRP A 264 -2.01 -11.30 -15.95
N ALA A 265 -2.46 -10.27 -16.66
CA ALA A 265 -1.80 -8.97 -16.67
C ALA A 265 -2.47 -8.08 -15.62
N TYR A 266 -1.66 -7.49 -14.73
CA TYR A 266 -2.19 -6.69 -13.63
C TYR A 266 -3.00 -5.49 -14.11
N GLU A 267 -4.22 -5.37 -13.63
CA GLU A 267 -5.08 -4.21 -13.86
C GLU A 267 -5.23 -3.42 -12.54
N PRO A 268 -4.74 -2.16 -12.49
CA PRO A 268 -4.91 -1.33 -11.30
C PRO A 268 -6.39 -1.13 -10.98
N ARG A 269 -6.79 -1.47 -9.77
CA ARG A 269 -8.17 -1.24 -9.32
C ARG A 269 -8.37 0.26 -9.08
N ARG A 270 -9.45 0.82 -9.63
CA ARG A 270 -9.88 2.18 -9.28
C ARG A 270 -10.30 2.17 -7.81
N PRO A 271 -9.78 3.10 -6.98
CA PRO A 271 -10.29 3.26 -5.63
C PRO A 271 -11.80 3.54 -5.69
N ALA A 272 -12.57 2.93 -4.80
CA ALA A 272 -14.00 3.22 -4.69
C ALA A 272 -14.21 4.73 -4.49
N PRO A 273 -15.20 5.36 -5.17
CA PRO A 273 -15.47 6.77 -5.00
C PRO A 273 -15.82 7.05 -3.53
N LYS A 274 -15.12 8.04 -2.93
CA LYS A 274 -15.45 8.51 -1.58
C LYS A 274 -16.89 9.00 -1.58
N ARG A 275 -17.71 8.48 -0.67
CA ARG A 275 -19.05 9.04 -0.42
C ARG A 275 -18.93 10.33 0.37
N ASP A 276 -19.68 11.38 -0.02
CA ASP A 276 -19.91 12.57 0.79
C ASP A 276 -20.55 12.15 2.12
N GLY A 277 -19.82 12.34 3.22
CA GLY A 277 -20.25 11.94 4.57
C GLY A 277 -19.28 11.03 5.32
N ASP A 278 -18.22 10.50 4.70
CA ASP A 278 -17.17 9.81 5.44
C ASP A 278 -16.49 10.82 6.39
N PRO A 279 -16.44 10.53 7.71
CA PRO A 279 -15.82 11.45 8.66
C PRO A 279 -14.40 11.76 8.20
N GLN A 280 -14.08 13.05 8.09
CA GLN A 280 -12.72 13.51 7.82
C GLN A 280 -11.80 12.90 8.87
N GLN A 281 -11.12 11.82 8.49
CA GLN A 281 -10.25 11.09 9.40
C GLN A 281 -8.94 11.88 9.55
N THR A 282 -8.93 12.72 10.55
CA THR A 282 -7.81 13.55 11.00
C THR A 282 -6.79 12.78 11.85
N SER A 283 -6.83 11.46 11.93
CA SER A 283 -5.80 10.74 12.66
C SER A 283 -4.74 10.19 11.71
N PHE A 284 -3.55 10.75 11.82
CA PHE A 284 -2.31 10.33 11.18
C PHE A 284 -2.07 8.80 11.33
N LEU A 285 -2.34 8.23 12.51
CA LEU A 285 -2.21 6.81 12.80
C LEU A 285 -3.16 5.94 11.96
N ARG A 286 -4.43 6.37 11.72
CA ARG A 286 -5.36 5.65 10.85
C ARG A 286 -4.99 5.69 9.37
N ARG A 287 -4.28 6.72 8.93
CA ARG A 287 -3.79 6.81 7.55
C ARG A 287 -2.61 5.85 7.32
N ILE A 288 -1.77 5.64 8.33
CA ILE A 288 -0.65 4.68 8.33
C ILE A 288 -1.19 3.23 8.36
N GLU A 289 -2.22 2.94 9.18
CA GLU A 289 -2.82 1.60 9.28
C GLU A 289 -3.64 1.20 8.04
N ARG A 290 -4.16 2.16 7.27
CA ARG A 290 -5.05 1.91 6.11
C ARG A 290 -4.38 1.88 4.74
N ARG A 291 -3.10 2.22 4.62
CA ARG A 291 -2.38 1.93 3.38
C ARG A 291 -1.92 0.47 3.43
N PRO A 292 -2.58 -0.47 2.72
CA PRO A 292 -1.89 -1.67 2.32
C PRO A 292 -0.67 -1.18 1.57
N VAL A 293 0.52 -1.72 1.88
CA VAL A 293 1.69 -1.53 1.03
C VAL A 293 1.28 -2.11 -0.33
N ARG A 294 0.78 -1.26 -1.20
CA ARG A 294 0.50 -1.61 -2.58
C ARG A 294 1.88 -1.71 -3.22
N ALA A 295 2.30 -2.93 -3.51
CA ALA A 295 3.27 -3.10 -4.57
C ALA A 295 2.71 -2.31 -5.76
N GLU A 296 3.39 -1.26 -6.19
CA GLU A 296 2.98 -0.46 -7.34
C GLU A 296 3.30 -1.29 -8.59
N PHE A 297 2.39 -2.22 -8.91
CA PHE A 297 2.50 -2.95 -10.17
C PHE A 297 2.11 -2.03 -11.31
N ALA A 298 2.91 -2.05 -12.37
CA ALA A 298 2.55 -1.36 -13.59
C ALA A 298 1.29 -1.97 -14.22
N ALA A 299 0.42 -1.14 -14.78
CA ALA A 299 -0.69 -1.64 -15.57
C ALA A 299 -0.15 -2.52 -16.72
N GLY A 300 -0.71 -3.73 -16.87
CA GLY A 300 -0.26 -4.70 -17.86
C GLY A 300 0.92 -5.57 -17.40
N GLN A 301 1.42 -5.45 -16.17
CA GLN A 301 2.50 -6.29 -15.67
C GLN A 301 2.09 -7.76 -15.67
N PRO A 302 2.84 -8.67 -16.34
CA PRO A 302 2.52 -10.09 -16.41
C PRO A 302 2.74 -10.78 -15.06
N GLY A 303 1.91 -11.78 -14.78
CA GLY A 303 2.00 -12.57 -13.56
C GLY A 303 0.96 -13.67 -13.48
N ALA A 304 0.88 -14.31 -12.32
CA ALA A 304 -0.11 -15.33 -12.00
C ALA A 304 -1.21 -14.77 -11.10
N LEU A 305 -2.46 -15.03 -11.46
CA LEU A 305 -3.63 -14.78 -10.62
C LEU A 305 -4.12 -16.11 -10.08
N LEU A 306 -4.07 -16.26 -8.75
CA LEU A 306 -4.68 -17.37 -8.02
C LEU A 306 -5.96 -16.87 -7.39
N TYR A 307 -7.01 -17.68 -7.37
CA TYR A 307 -8.27 -17.29 -6.76
C TYR A 307 -8.97 -18.47 -6.09
N ILE A 308 -9.63 -18.18 -4.98
CA ILE A 308 -10.56 -19.07 -4.31
C ILE A 308 -11.91 -18.39 -4.32
N ALA A 309 -12.90 -19.02 -4.94
CA ALA A 309 -14.25 -18.48 -5.04
C ALA A 309 -15.26 -19.45 -4.40
N ASP A 310 -16.28 -18.89 -3.77
CA ASP A 310 -17.33 -19.66 -3.11
C ASP A 310 -18.73 -19.19 -3.56
N SER A 311 -19.74 -20.02 -3.28
CA SER A 311 -21.15 -19.69 -3.51
C SER A 311 -21.87 -19.27 -2.22
N GLY A 312 -21.14 -18.78 -1.23
CA GLY A 312 -21.69 -18.39 0.07
C GLY A 312 -22.34 -17.00 0.07
N THR A 313 -22.38 -16.37 1.23
CA THR A 313 -23.01 -15.05 1.43
C THR A 313 -22.18 -13.87 0.87
N GLY A 314 -20.93 -14.12 0.50
CA GLY A 314 -20.01 -13.09 0.02
C GLY A 314 -19.51 -12.16 1.13
N VAL A 315 -18.79 -11.09 0.73
CA VAL A 315 -18.26 -10.06 1.64
C VAL A 315 -18.86 -8.70 1.26
N PRO A 316 -19.54 -8.03 2.21
CA PRO A 316 -20.06 -6.68 2.00
C PRO A 316 -18.95 -5.71 1.58
N GLU A 317 -19.25 -4.75 0.70
CA GLU A 317 -18.27 -3.81 0.15
C GLU A 317 -17.55 -3.00 1.25
N VAL A 318 -18.28 -2.65 2.31
CA VAL A 318 -17.77 -1.88 3.46
C VAL A 318 -16.73 -2.64 4.29
N ASP A 319 -16.73 -3.98 4.22
CA ASP A 319 -15.85 -4.85 4.99
C ASP A 319 -14.65 -5.36 4.19
N ARG A 320 -14.65 -5.19 2.85
CA ARG A 320 -13.63 -5.78 1.96
C ARG A 320 -12.19 -5.39 2.28
N ASP A 321 -11.98 -4.18 2.79
CA ASP A 321 -10.64 -3.74 3.21
C ASP A 321 -10.31 -4.19 4.64
N ARG A 322 -11.33 -4.38 5.49
CA ARG A 322 -11.17 -4.69 6.91
C ARG A 322 -11.01 -6.17 7.23
N ILE A 323 -11.51 -7.04 6.36
CA ILE A 323 -11.43 -8.51 6.58
C ILE A 323 -9.99 -9.04 6.67
N PHE A 324 -9.01 -8.27 6.17
CA PHE A 324 -7.59 -8.60 6.25
C PHE A 324 -6.91 -8.02 7.52
N GLU A 325 -7.64 -7.25 8.35
CA GLU A 325 -7.13 -6.77 9.62
C GLU A 325 -7.08 -7.92 10.66
N PRO A 326 -6.00 -8.04 11.44
CA PRO A 326 -5.92 -9.05 12.49
C PRO A 326 -7.08 -8.93 13.48
N PHE A 327 -7.61 -10.08 13.90
CA PHE A 327 -8.75 -10.22 14.83
C PHE A 327 -10.10 -9.69 14.29
N TYR A 328 -10.17 -9.21 13.06
CA TYR A 328 -11.45 -8.86 12.46
C TYR A 328 -12.20 -10.12 12.02
N THR A 329 -13.42 -10.27 12.47
CA THR A 329 -14.31 -11.38 12.10
C THR A 329 -15.77 -10.95 12.14
N THR A 330 -16.55 -11.43 11.18
CA THR A 330 -18.01 -11.28 11.12
C THR A 330 -18.72 -12.57 11.59
N LYS A 331 -17.97 -13.63 11.91
CA LYS A 331 -18.50 -14.87 12.44
C LYS A 331 -18.93 -14.66 13.90
N GLU A 332 -19.89 -15.48 14.36
CA GLU A 332 -20.33 -15.47 15.75
C GLU A 332 -19.15 -15.61 16.73
N PRO A 333 -19.25 -14.97 17.91
CA PRO A 333 -18.22 -15.12 18.93
C PRO A 333 -17.89 -16.60 19.15
N GLY A 334 -16.64 -16.96 18.87
CA GLY A 334 -16.19 -18.33 19.06
C GLY A 334 -16.03 -19.17 17.79
N ARG A 335 -16.48 -18.72 16.65
CA ARG A 335 -16.38 -19.46 15.38
C ARG A 335 -15.28 -18.98 14.43
N GLY A 336 -14.56 -17.92 14.79
CA GLY A 336 -13.47 -17.38 13.98
C GLY A 336 -12.42 -16.69 14.85
N THR A 337 -11.13 -16.90 14.56
CA THR A 337 -10.01 -16.24 15.25
C THR A 337 -9.74 -14.84 14.72
N GLY A 338 -10.23 -14.53 13.51
CA GLY A 338 -9.91 -13.29 12.78
C GLY A 338 -8.45 -13.19 12.33
N LEU A 339 -7.66 -14.27 12.43
CA LEU A 339 -6.24 -14.28 12.04
C LEU A 339 -6.00 -14.88 10.65
N GLY A 340 -6.87 -15.78 10.17
CA GLY A 340 -6.63 -16.52 8.92
C GLY A 340 -6.42 -15.60 7.70
N LEU A 341 -7.28 -14.60 7.50
CA LEU A 341 -7.14 -13.66 6.38
C LEU A 341 -5.96 -12.69 6.58
N ALA A 342 -5.62 -12.34 7.81
CA ALA A 342 -4.42 -11.54 8.10
C ALA A 342 -3.13 -12.30 7.78
N ILE A 343 -3.09 -13.62 8.05
CA ILE A 343 -1.98 -14.51 7.66
C ILE A 343 -1.86 -14.56 6.13
N VAL A 344 -2.99 -14.72 5.42
CA VAL A 344 -3.01 -14.69 3.95
C VAL A 344 -2.45 -13.38 3.41
N ALA A 345 -2.95 -12.24 3.90
CA ALA A 345 -2.49 -10.93 3.44
C ALA A 345 -0.99 -10.72 3.68
N ARG A 346 -0.49 -11.18 4.81
CA ARG A 346 0.93 -11.12 5.14
C ARG A 346 1.76 -12.02 4.21
N ALA A 347 1.39 -13.29 4.07
CA ALA A 347 2.11 -14.25 3.23
C ALA A 347 2.21 -13.76 1.77
N VAL A 348 1.08 -13.26 1.22
CA VAL A 348 1.04 -12.71 -0.13
C VAL A 348 1.93 -11.48 -0.26
N HIS A 349 1.88 -10.58 0.73
CA HIS A 349 2.72 -9.37 0.74
C HIS A 349 4.21 -9.69 0.83
N ASP A 350 4.61 -10.59 1.72
CA ASP A 350 6.02 -10.96 1.94
C ASP A 350 6.61 -11.67 0.70
N MET A 351 5.76 -12.28 -0.13
CA MET A 351 6.10 -12.81 -1.46
C MET A 351 6.00 -11.76 -2.60
N GLY A 352 5.84 -10.46 -2.26
CA GLY A 352 5.75 -9.38 -3.25
C GLY A 352 4.45 -9.38 -4.07
N GLY A 353 3.39 -10.04 -3.62
CA GLY A 353 2.08 -10.09 -4.25
C GLY A 353 1.07 -9.09 -3.68
N VAL A 354 -0.16 -9.16 -4.19
CA VAL A 354 -1.31 -8.42 -3.67
C VAL A 354 -2.52 -9.32 -3.56
N VAL A 355 -3.30 -9.17 -2.48
CA VAL A 355 -4.54 -9.90 -2.24
C VAL A 355 -5.74 -8.95 -2.14
N TRP A 356 -6.89 -9.39 -2.63
CA TRP A 356 -8.15 -8.67 -2.51
C TRP A 356 -9.35 -9.62 -2.60
N VAL A 357 -10.55 -9.11 -2.34
CA VAL A 357 -11.81 -9.85 -2.48
C VAL A 357 -12.74 -9.13 -3.46
N ASP A 358 -13.39 -9.91 -4.30
CA ASP A 358 -14.44 -9.48 -5.20
C ASP A 358 -15.70 -10.36 -4.99
N THR A 359 -16.79 -10.04 -5.67
CA THR A 359 -17.96 -10.93 -5.76
C THR A 359 -17.63 -12.09 -6.70
N ALA A 360 -17.90 -13.32 -6.28
CA ALA A 360 -17.71 -14.51 -7.09
C ALA A 360 -18.78 -14.63 -8.19
N ARG A 361 -18.47 -15.34 -9.26
CA ARG A 361 -19.46 -15.72 -10.29
C ARG A 361 -20.52 -16.67 -9.73
N GLU A 362 -20.12 -17.45 -8.75
CA GLU A 362 -20.92 -18.43 -8.01
C GLU A 362 -21.89 -17.77 -7.01
N GLY A 363 -21.81 -16.44 -6.83
CA GLY A 363 -22.70 -15.63 -6.00
C GLY A 363 -22.10 -15.22 -4.64
N GLY A 364 -21.01 -15.85 -4.19
CA GLY A 364 -20.34 -15.56 -2.91
C GLY A 364 -19.14 -14.64 -3.03
N ALA A 365 -18.05 -14.97 -2.32
CA ALA A 365 -16.79 -14.22 -2.33
C ALA A 365 -15.76 -14.87 -3.27
N ALA A 366 -14.96 -14.05 -3.94
CA ALA A 366 -13.78 -14.46 -4.70
C ALA A 366 -12.54 -13.77 -4.14
N PHE A 367 -11.75 -14.50 -3.37
CA PHE A 367 -10.45 -14.05 -2.89
C PHE A 367 -9.43 -14.26 -4.00
N LYS A 368 -8.72 -13.20 -4.35
CA LYS A 368 -7.78 -13.17 -5.47
C LYS A 368 -6.40 -12.74 -4.99
N MET A 369 -5.38 -13.48 -5.40
CA MET A 369 -3.97 -13.21 -5.13
C MET A 369 -3.24 -13.04 -6.45
N PHE A 370 -2.58 -11.92 -6.67
CA PHE A 370 -1.74 -11.68 -7.83
C PHE A 370 -0.27 -11.69 -7.41
N PHE A 371 0.53 -12.38 -8.19
CA PHE A 371 1.99 -12.39 -8.06
C PHE A 371 2.61 -12.05 -9.42
N PRO A 372 3.62 -11.16 -9.46
CA PRO A 372 4.34 -10.88 -10.68
C PRO A 372 5.14 -12.11 -11.12
N GLU A 373 5.36 -12.21 -12.42
CA GLU A 373 6.24 -13.23 -12.98
C GLU A 373 7.66 -13.08 -12.41
N ALA A 374 8.27 -14.20 -11.99
CA ALA A 374 9.64 -14.19 -11.51
C ALA A 374 10.56 -13.77 -12.66
N ALA A 375 11.40 -12.75 -12.41
CA ALA A 375 12.47 -12.42 -13.33
C ALA A 375 13.41 -13.63 -13.46
N GLY A 376 13.61 -14.10 -14.70
CA GLY A 376 14.44 -15.26 -15.01
C GLY A 376 15.92 -15.03 -14.72
#